data_782662ff925630e5e5ab3bd81cdf7eec
#
_entry.id   782662ff925630e5e5ab3bd81cdf7eec
#
_cell.length_a   1.000
_cell.length_b   1.000
_cell.length_c   1.000
_cell.angle_alpha   90.00
_cell.angle_beta   90.00
_cell.angle_gamma   90.00
#
_symmetry.space_group_name_H-M   'P 1'
#
loop_
_entity.id
_entity.type
_entity.pdbx_description
1 polymer ?
#
loop_
_entity_poly.entity_id
_entity_poly.type
_entity_poly.pdbx_seq_one_letter_code
_entity_poly.pdbx_strand_id
1 'polypeptide(L)'
;MGNNCHSYLFSYVLRGERPHVLIDPGHISNELGVDCLGQLIDSMAEDGFKPEDIGLIINTHSHPDHCQANRVLAERGKGRALITLSKIEDEYRRMAGSRMSSLLGIETDFEPDFYLQEGELNLGRERKVSLQILLTPGHSPGSISIYWPKNKVLITGDVMFCGGIGRTDLPGGDGKALKQSIERLAELDVEYLLPGHSTEREILFRARSR
;
A
#
# COMPACT_ATOMS: atom_id res chain seq x y z
N MET A 1 11.61 6.71 -15.75
CA MET A 1 11.38 6.56 -14.31
C MET A 1 10.99 5.12 -14.08
N GLY A 2 11.69 4.39 -13.19
CA GLY A 2 11.38 2.98 -12.96
C GLY A 2 10.02 2.84 -12.28
N ASN A 3 9.28 1.80 -12.66
CA ASN A 3 7.99 1.46 -12.04
C ASN A 3 8.25 0.94 -10.62
N ASN A 4 8.13 1.79 -9.62
CA ASN A 4 8.01 1.43 -8.21
C ASN A 4 6.96 2.32 -7.57
N CYS A 5 6.27 1.81 -6.57
CA CYS A 5 5.27 2.58 -5.85
C CYS A 5 5.90 3.53 -4.82
N HIS A 6 5.10 4.44 -4.31
CA HIS A 6 5.41 5.18 -3.08
C HIS A 6 5.08 4.32 -1.88
N SER A 7 6.02 4.25 -0.94
CA SER A 7 5.84 3.60 0.36
C SER A 7 5.55 4.66 1.43
N TYR A 8 4.66 4.33 2.38
CA TYR A 8 4.27 5.25 3.46
C TYR A 8 4.52 4.63 4.82
N LEU A 9 5.25 5.33 5.70
CA LEU A 9 5.60 4.87 7.02
C LEU A 9 4.80 5.61 8.11
N PHE A 10 4.01 4.87 8.89
CA PHE A 10 3.46 5.34 10.15
C PHE A 10 4.42 4.98 11.28
N SER A 11 5.11 5.99 11.81
CA SER A 11 6.12 5.80 12.83
C SER A 11 5.54 5.80 14.25
N TYR A 12 6.03 4.89 15.11
CA TYR A 12 5.70 4.79 16.54
C TYR A 12 4.22 4.59 16.85
N VAL A 13 3.50 3.87 15.98
CA VAL A 13 2.05 3.63 16.12
C VAL A 13 1.72 2.26 16.71
N LEU A 14 2.65 1.32 16.77
CA LEU A 14 2.49 0.03 17.41
C LEU A 14 3.21 0.00 18.77
N ARG A 15 2.95 -1.06 19.54
CA ARG A 15 3.65 -1.34 20.80
C ARG A 15 4.82 -2.27 20.58
N GLY A 16 5.82 -2.20 21.47
CA GLY A 16 6.95 -3.11 21.48
C GLY A 16 8.13 -2.61 20.69
N GLU A 17 9.01 -3.53 20.34
CA GLU A 17 10.30 -3.25 19.70
C GLU A 17 10.18 -2.90 18.21
N ARG A 18 9.02 -3.17 17.59
CA ARG A 18 8.76 -2.92 16.16
C ARG A 18 7.57 -1.99 16.01
N PRO A 19 7.76 -0.70 16.29
CA PRO A 19 6.62 0.24 16.45
C PRO A 19 6.06 0.81 15.15
N HIS A 20 6.62 0.46 13.99
CA HIS A 20 6.27 1.07 12.72
C HIS A 20 5.32 0.22 11.89
N VAL A 21 4.47 0.89 11.11
CA VAL A 21 3.64 0.30 10.07
C VAL A 21 4.09 0.85 8.73
N LEU A 22 4.41 -0.04 7.79
CA LEU A 22 4.77 0.30 6.43
C LEU A 22 3.62 -0.05 5.49
N ILE A 23 3.27 0.85 4.59
CA ILE A 23 2.29 0.63 3.53
C ILE A 23 3.04 0.51 2.21
N ASP A 24 2.77 -0.56 1.47
CA ASP A 24 3.30 -0.85 0.14
C ASP A 24 4.83 -0.75 0.06
N PRO A 25 5.58 -1.81 0.41
CA PRO A 25 7.05 -1.78 0.41
C PRO A 25 7.68 -1.75 -0.99
N GLY A 26 6.90 -1.99 -2.04
CA GLY A 26 7.38 -1.90 -3.41
C GLY A 26 8.06 -3.14 -3.95
N HIS A 27 8.82 -2.94 -5.03
CA HIS A 27 9.69 -3.94 -5.64
C HIS A 27 10.94 -4.23 -4.80
N ILE A 28 11.50 -5.43 -4.95
CA ILE A 28 12.91 -5.68 -4.60
C ILE A 28 13.79 -5.03 -5.67
N SER A 29 13.55 -5.38 -6.93
CA SER A 29 14.20 -4.78 -8.09
C SER A 29 13.17 -4.67 -9.22
N ASN A 30 13.14 -3.54 -9.91
CA ASN A 30 12.20 -3.32 -11.01
C ASN A 30 12.73 -3.90 -12.34
N GLU A 31 11.94 -3.77 -13.41
CA GLU A 31 12.26 -4.30 -14.75
C GLU A 31 13.51 -3.65 -15.38
N LEU A 32 13.95 -2.52 -14.88
CA LEU A 32 15.16 -1.83 -15.31
C LEU A 32 16.40 -2.23 -14.48
N GLY A 33 16.25 -3.18 -13.55
CA GLY A 33 17.31 -3.63 -12.65
C GLY A 33 17.66 -2.62 -11.55
N VAL A 34 16.79 -1.65 -11.28
CA VAL A 34 16.98 -0.69 -10.17
C VAL A 34 16.69 -1.41 -8.84
N ASP A 35 17.60 -1.30 -7.89
CA ASP A 35 17.43 -1.79 -6.51
C ASP A 35 16.44 -0.89 -5.74
N CYS A 36 15.15 -1.18 -5.87
CA CYS A 36 14.08 -0.42 -5.23
C CYS A 36 14.05 -0.64 -3.71
N LEU A 37 14.32 -1.87 -3.27
CA LEU A 37 14.37 -2.19 -1.84
C LEU A 37 15.54 -1.48 -1.14
N GLY A 38 16.72 -1.44 -1.78
CA GLY A 38 17.87 -0.68 -1.26
C GLY A 38 17.53 0.79 -1.13
N GLN A 39 16.92 1.40 -2.13
CA GLN A 39 16.48 2.81 -2.07
C GLN A 39 15.46 3.08 -0.95
N LEU A 40 14.51 2.18 -0.72
CA LEU A 40 13.56 2.30 0.40
C LEU A 40 14.29 2.27 1.74
N ILE A 41 15.23 1.32 1.92
CA ILE A 41 16.01 1.18 3.14
C ILE A 41 16.89 2.41 3.39
N ASP A 42 17.55 2.93 2.36
CA ASP A 42 18.38 4.13 2.45
C ASP A 42 17.52 5.36 2.84
N SER A 43 16.34 5.54 2.21
CA SER A 43 15.42 6.61 2.56
C SER A 43 14.91 6.49 4.00
N MET A 44 14.61 5.28 4.47
CA MET A 44 14.24 5.06 5.87
C MET A 44 15.40 5.43 6.81
N ALA A 45 16.64 5.07 6.45
CA ALA A 45 17.81 5.36 7.26
C ALA A 45 18.11 6.86 7.33
N GLU A 46 17.92 7.60 6.24
CA GLU A 46 18.03 9.07 6.21
C GLU A 46 17.06 9.75 7.20
N ASP A 47 15.87 9.19 7.38
CA ASP A 47 14.87 9.65 8.34
C ASP A 47 15.07 9.05 9.76
N GLY A 48 16.11 8.24 9.97
CA GLY A 48 16.45 7.61 11.25
C GLY A 48 15.64 6.37 11.59
N PHE A 49 14.96 5.76 10.61
CA PHE A 49 14.19 4.52 10.77
C PHE A 49 14.98 3.29 10.28
N LYS A 50 14.66 2.14 10.85
CA LYS A 50 15.28 0.87 10.48
C LYS A 50 14.22 -0.12 10.00
N PRO A 51 14.47 -0.89 8.94
CA PRO A 51 13.55 -1.94 8.49
C PRO A 51 13.20 -2.96 9.58
N GLU A 52 14.13 -3.22 10.50
CA GLU A 52 13.95 -4.14 11.63
C GLU A 52 12.87 -3.66 12.61
N ASP A 53 12.55 -2.38 12.62
CA ASP A 53 11.57 -1.76 13.51
C ASP A 53 10.14 -1.76 12.90
N ILE A 54 9.96 -2.30 11.69
CA ILE A 54 8.65 -2.49 11.07
C ILE A 54 7.95 -3.68 11.74
N GLY A 55 6.80 -3.44 12.35
CA GLY A 55 5.98 -4.47 13.00
C GLY A 55 4.82 -4.97 12.16
N LEU A 56 4.35 -4.14 11.21
CA LEU A 56 3.24 -4.45 10.31
C LEU A 56 3.48 -3.88 8.92
N ILE A 57 3.23 -4.69 7.91
CA ILE A 57 3.18 -4.29 6.51
C ILE A 57 1.73 -4.40 6.03
N ILE A 58 1.19 -3.32 5.48
CA ILE A 58 -0.14 -3.27 4.88
C ILE A 58 0.02 -3.06 3.38
N ASN A 59 -0.61 -3.90 2.56
CA ASN A 59 -0.66 -3.68 1.12
C ASN A 59 -2.02 -3.14 0.70
N THR A 60 -2.00 -2.09 -0.13
CA THR A 60 -3.20 -1.54 -0.76
C THR A 60 -3.76 -2.53 -1.77
N HIS A 61 -2.89 -3.22 -2.50
CA HIS A 61 -3.22 -4.29 -3.43
C HIS A 61 -1.99 -5.19 -3.69
N SER A 62 -2.10 -6.18 -4.57
CA SER A 62 -1.12 -7.25 -4.72
C SER A 62 -0.26 -7.17 -5.98
N HIS A 63 -0.23 -6.04 -6.69
CA HIS A 63 0.71 -5.90 -7.79
C HIS A 63 2.16 -5.92 -7.29
N PRO A 64 3.09 -6.48 -8.06
CA PRO A 64 4.47 -6.69 -7.59
C PRO A 64 5.19 -5.42 -7.14
N ASP A 65 4.94 -4.32 -7.81
CA ASP A 65 5.50 -3.00 -7.48
C ASP A 65 4.97 -2.41 -6.17
N HIS A 66 4.02 -3.06 -5.50
CA HIS A 66 3.53 -2.73 -4.16
C HIS A 66 3.92 -3.77 -3.10
N CYS A 67 4.08 -5.05 -3.46
CA CYS A 67 4.16 -6.11 -2.46
C CYS A 67 5.35 -7.09 -2.61
N GLN A 68 6.20 -6.95 -3.65
CA GLN A 68 7.30 -7.91 -3.89
C GLN A 68 8.29 -7.95 -2.72
N ALA A 69 8.56 -6.81 -2.07
CA ALA A 69 9.51 -6.72 -0.96
C ALA A 69 8.93 -7.20 0.40
N ASN A 70 7.65 -7.58 0.47
CA ASN A 70 6.97 -7.96 1.71
C ASN A 70 7.77 -8.96 2.54
N ARG A 71 8.09 -10.12 1.97
CA ARG A 71 8.76 -11.20 2.69
C ARG A 71 10.14 -10.80 3.18
N VAL A 72 10.92 -10.19 2.29
CA VAL A 72 12.31 -9.79 2.62
C VAL A 72 12.34 -8.77 3.76
N LEU A 73 11.40 -7.82 3.78
CA LEU A 73 11.30 -6.85 4.87
C LEU A 73 10.71 -7.45 6.14
N ALA A 74 9.68 -8.30 6.02
CA ALA A 74 9.05 -8.92 7.17
C ALA A 74 10.03 -9.80 7.97
N GLU A 75 10.93 -10.50 7.29
CA GLU A 75 11.91 -11.41 7.91
C GLU A 75 13.15 -10.70 8.48
N ARG A 76 13.26 -9.37 8.36
CA ARG A 76 14.40 -8.62 8.91
C ARG A 76 14.34 -8.50 10.44
N GLY A 77 15.51 -8.59 11.07
CA GLY A 77 15.68 -8.39 12.51
C GLY A 77 15.31 -9.59 13.38
N LYS A 78 15.11 -9.35 14.67
CA LYS A 78 14.66 -10.36 15.64
C LYS A 78 13.14 -10.45 15.63
N GLY A 79 12.61 -11.51 15.06
CA GLY A 79 11.19 -11.70 14.85
C GLY A 79 10.75 -11.26 13.45
N ARG A 80 9.48 -11.43 13.14
CA ARG A 80 8.90 -11.17 11.82
C ARG A 80 7.84 -10.07 11.91
N ALA A 81 7.83 -9.13 10.95
CA ALA A 81 6.70 -8.23 10.78
C ALA A 81 5.47 -9.01 10.30
N LEU A 82 4.29 -8.59 10.73
CA LEU A 82 3.04 -9.11 10.20
C LEU A 82 2.79 -8.51 8.81
N ILE A 83 2.15 -9.29 7.93
CA ILE A 83 1.76 -8.86 6.59
C ILE A 83 0.25 -8.95 6.45
N THR A 84 -0.37 -7.93 5.89
CA THR A 84 -1.83 -7.92 5.68
C THR A 84 -2.23 -7.19 4.41
N LEU A 85 -3.36 -7.61 3.85
CA LEU A 85 -4.08 -7.00 2.74
C LEU A 85 -5.55 -7.41 2.83
N SER A 86 -6.40 -7.03 1.88
CA SER A 86 -7.77 -7.52 1.83
C SER A 86 -7.82 -9.01 1.44
N LYS A 87 -8.81 -9.74 1.94
CA LYS A 87 -9.01 -11.15 1.59
C LYS A 87 -9.26 -11.34 0.09
N ILE A 88 -10.06 -10.45 -0.49
CA ILE A 88 -10.40 -10.49 -1.93
C ILE A 88 -9.13 -10.36 -2.77
N GLU A 89 -8.21 -9.49 -2.36
CA GLU A 89 -6.95 -9.28 -3.06
C GLU A 89 -6.01 -10.49 -2.96
N ASP A 90 -5.95 -11.14 -1.80
CA ASP A 90 -5.14 -12.35 -1.64
C ASP A 90 -5.70 -13.53 -2.45
N GLU A 91 -7.01 -13.70 -2.47
CA GLU A 91 -7.66 -14.72 -3.31
C GLU A 91 -7.36 -14.46 -4.79
N TYR A 92 -7.47 -13.20 -5.25
CA TYR A 92 -7.11 -12.82 -6.62
C TYR A 92 -5.63 -13.09 -6.90
N ARG A 93 -4.71 -12.66 -6.03
CA ARG A 93 -3.27 -12.90 -6.16
C ARG A 93 -2.95 -14.39 -6.32
N ARG A 94 -3.54 -15.25 -5.51
CA ARG A 94 -3.35 -16.72 -5.58
C ARG A 94 -3.89 -17.31 -6.88
N MET A 95 -5.00 -16.79 -7.39
CA MET A 95 -5.59 -17.24 -8.66
C MET A 95 -4.82 -16.72 -9.88
N ALA A 96 -4.39 -15.48 -9.86
CA ALA A 96 -3.69 -14.83 -10.96
C ALA A 96 -2.17 -15.04 -10.91
N GLY A 97 -1.61 -15.23 -9.73
CA GLY A 97 -0.18 -15.29 -9.47
C GLY A 97 0.55 -16.38 -10.23
N SER A 98 -0.06 -17.56 -10.39
CA SER A 98 0.54 -18.64 -11.20
C SER A 98 0.65 -18.28 -12.69
N ARG A 99 -0.24 -17.44 -13.22
CA ARG A 99 -0.21 -16.98 -14.61
C ARG A 99 0.71 -15.78 -14.81
N MET A 100 0.68 -14.82 -13.85
CA MET A 100 1.47 -13.60 -13.94
C MET A 100 2.96 -13.89 -13.65
N SER A 101 3.25 -14.72 -12.65
CA SER A 101 4.61 -15.18 -12.33
C SER A 101 5.26 -15.93 -13.49
N SER A 102 4.51 -16.80 -14.18
CA SER A 102 5.05 -17.50 -15.35
C SER A 102 5.23 -16.61 -16.58
N LEU A 103 4.51 -15.47 -16.68
CA LEU A 103 4.62 -14.53 -17.79
C LEU A 103 5.69 -13.46 -17.56
N LEU A 104 5.87 -13.00 -16.34
CA LEU A 104 6.74 -11.87 -16.00
C LEU A 104 7.97 -12.27 -15.19
N GLY A 105 8.06 -13.53 -14.72
CA GLY A 105 9.16 -13.99 -13.86
C GLY A 105 9.23 -13.28 -12.50
N ILE A 106 8.14 -12.62 -12.09
CA ILE A 106 8.08 -11.86 -10.84
C ILE A 106 7.22 -12.64 -9.85
N GLU A 107 7.83 -13.12 -8.77
CA GLU A 107 7.13 -13.81 -7.69
C GLU A 107 6.77 -12.81 -6.59
N THR A 108 5.52 -12.88 -6.14
CA THR A 108 5.04 -12.24 -4.91
C THR A 108 4.79 -13.31 -3.88
N ASP A 109 5.89 -13.83 -3.29
CA ASP A 109 5.86 -14.95 -2.35
C ASP A 109 5.76 -14.44 -0.91
N PHE A 110 4.55 -14.36 -0.39
CA PHE A 110 4.27 -14.10 1.01
C PHE A 110 2.92 -14.69 1.43
N GLU A 111 2.77 -14.97 2.72
CA GLU A 111 1.51 -15.36 3.33
C GLU A 111 1.04 -14.24 4.27
N PRO A 112 -0.21 -13.76 4.09
CA PRO A 112 -0.80 -12.81 5.03
C PRO A 112 -1.01 -13.44 6.41
N ASP A 113 -0.73 -12.68 7.46
CA ASP A 113 -0.98 -13.11 8.83
C ASP A 113 -2.45 -12.95 9.23
N PHE A 114 -3.11 -11.96 8.65
CA PHE A 114 -4.55 -11.70 8.80
C PHE A 114 -5.05 -10.87 7.62
N TYR A 115 -6.37 -10.73 7.48
CA TYR A 115 -6.98 -9.94 6.42
C TYR A 115 -7.62 -8.68 6.95
N LEU A 116 -7.44 -7.58 6.22
CA LEU A 116 -8.17 -6.34 6.43
C LEU A 116 -9.58 -6.47 5.85
N GLN A 117 -10.53 -5.95 6.60
CA GLN A 117 -11.91 -5.77 6.16
C GLN A 117 -12.23 -4.28 6.13
N GLU A 118 -13.24 -3.91 5.38
CA GLU A 118 -13.76 -2.55 5.40
C GLU A 118 -14.23 -2.19 6.82
N GLY A 119 -13.83 -1.02 7.29
CA GLY A 119 -14.16 -0.54 8.63
C GLY A 119 -12.98 0.13 9.32
N GLU A 120 -13.06 0.24 10.64
CA GLU A 120 -12.08 0.95 11.45
C GLU A 120 -10.89 0.05 11.82
N LEU A 121 -9.68 0.54 11.56
CA LEU A 121 -8.41 -0.03 12.02
C LEU A 121 -7.79 0.87 13.08
N ASN A 122 -7.71 0.38 14.31
CA ASN A 122 -7.11 1.11 15.41
C ASN A 122 -5.69 0.62 15.68
N LEU A 123 -4.72 1.51 15.52
CA LEU A 123 -3.30 1.25 15.78
C LEU A 123 -2.88 1.88 17.11
N GLY A 124 -2.07 1.13 17.87
CA GLY A 124 -1.46 1.62 19.11
C GLY A 124 -2.31 1.47 20.35
N ARG A 125 -1.84 2.09 21.43
CA ARG A 125 -2.51 2.12 22.73
C ARG A 125 -3.51 3.28 22.74
N GLU A 126 -4.69 3.08 23.33
CA GLU A 126 -5.69 4.13 23.48
C GLU A 126 -6.18 4.74 22.15
N ARG A 127 -6.21 3.95 21.09
CA ARG A 127 -6.67 4.36 19.76
C ARG A 127 -5.97 5.65 19.27
N LYS A 128 -4.63 5.71 19.42
CA LYS A 128 -3.86 6.91 19.02
C LYS A 128 -3.97 7.22 17.54
N VAL A 129 -4.04 6.17 16.68
CA VAL A 129 -4.24 6.29 15.25
C VAL A 129 -5.43 5.42 14.87
N SER A 130 -6.53 6.06 14.50
CA SER A 130 -7.72 5.40 13.96
C SER A 130 -7.77 5.67 12.46
N LEU A 131 -7.68 4.60 11.68
CA LEU A 131 -7.74 4.61 10.22
C LEU A 131 -9.07 3.98 9.79
N GLN A 132 -9.58 4.39 8.66
CA GLN A 132 -10.69 3.72 7.98
C GLN A 132 -10.13 2.95 6.78
N ILE A 133 -10.40 1.67 6.74
CA ILE A 133 -10.11 0.81 5.58
C ILE A 133 -11.35 0.83 4.68
N LEU A 134 -11.16 1.18 3.43
CA LEU A 134 -12.21 1.27 2.43
C LEU A 134 -11.90 0.29 1.31
N LEU A 135 -12.81 -0.61 0.97
CA LEU A 135 -12.69 -1.40 -0.25
C LEU A 135 -12.92 -0.48 -1.45
N THR A 136 -11.94 -0.42 -2.32
CA THR A 136 -11.92 0.46 -3.51
C THR A 136 -11.54 -0.34 -4.76
N PRO A 137 -12.37 -1.34 -5.14
CA PRO A 137 -12.10 -2.18 -6.30
C PRO A 137 -12.09 -1.38 -7.60
N GLY A 138 -11.40 -1.94 -8.59
CA GLY A 138 -11.41 -1.45 -9.96
C GLY A 138 -10.06 -1.44 -10.64
N HIS A 139 -8.97 -1.04 -9.98
CA HIS A 139 -7.61 -1.27 -10.44
C HIS A 139 -7.23 -2.76 -10.25
N SER A 140 -7.52 -3.29 -9.06
CA SER A 140 -7.58 -4.72 -8.78
C SER A 140 -8.88 -5.04 -8.01
N PRO A 141 -9.30 -6.32 -7.93
CA PRO A 141 -10.58 -6.70 -7.34
C PRO A 141 -10.71 -6.40 -5.85
N GLY A 142 -9.61 -6.45 -5.12
CA GLY A 142 -9.56 -6.29 -3.68
C GLY A 142 -8.75 -5.07 -3.21
N SER A 143 -8.49 -4.11 -4.10
CA SER A 143 -7.83 -2.86 -3.74
C SER A 143 -8.49 -2.20 -2.55
N ILE A 144 -7.67 -1.65 -1.65
CA ILE A 144 -8.13 -0.86 -0.52
C ILE A 144 -7.53 0.54 -0.56
N SER A 145 -8.29 1.51 -0.04
CA SER A 145 -7.78 2.83 0.33
C SER A 145 -7.80 2.97 1.85
N ILE A 146 -6.86 3.73 2.39
CA ILE A 146 -6.70 3.93 3.83
C ILE A 146 -6.91 5.41 4.12
N TYR A 147 -7.97 5.72 4.86
CA TYR A 147 -8.29 7.09 5.24
C TYR A 147 -7.98 7.33 6.72
N TRP A 148 -7.26 8.41 7.00
CA TRP A 148 -7.00 8.91 8.34
C TRP A 148 -7.81 10.18 8.62
N PRO A 149 -9.04 10.05 9.17
CA PRO A 149 -9.99 11.16 9.29
C PRO A 149 -9.44 12.35 10.08
N LYS A 150 -8.76 12.08 11.20
CA LYS A 150 -8.20 13.12 12.07
C LYS A 150 -7.23 14.05 11.35
N ASN A 151 -6.47 13.51 10.41
CA ASN A 151 -5.44 14.24 9.68
C ASN A 151 -5.85 14.54 8.24
N LYS A 152 -7.05 14.11 7.81
CA LYS A 152 -7.58 14.27 6.46
C LYS A 152 -6.64 13.72 5.38
N VAL A 153 -5.96 12.63 5.69
CA VAL A 153 -5.02 11.95 4.80
C VAL A 153 -5.70 10.75 4.17
N LEU A 154 -5.59 10.62 2.86
CA LEU A 154 -6.09 9.47 2.10
C LEU A 154 -4.95 8.82 1.32
N ILE A 155 -4.66 7.56 1.63
CA ILE A 155 -3.73 6.71 0.87
C ILE A 155 -4.57 5.86 -0.06
N THR A 156 -4.33 5.95 -1.37
CA THR A 156 -5.20 5.37 -2.39
C THR A 156 -4.62 4.17 -3.11
N GLY A 157 -3.32 3.86 -2.89
CA GLY A 157 -2.65 2.94 -3.80
C GLY A 157 -2.87 3.39 -5.25
N ASP A 158 -3.31 2.47 -6.09
CA ASP A 158 -3.50 2.70 -7.52
C ASP A 158 -4.97 2.98 -7.92
N VAL A 159 -5.77 3.49 -7.00
CA VAL A 159 -7.15 3.91 -7.32
C VAL A 159 -7.16 5.25 -8.02
N MET A 160 -6.46 6.24 -7.46
CA MET A 160 -6.37 7.58 -8.04
C MET A 160 -5.02 8.23 -7.71
N PHE A 161 -4.58 9.07 -8.63
CA PHE A 161 -3.31 9.78 -8.58
C PHE A 161 -3.51 11.29 -8.68
N CYS A 162 -2.43 12.01 -8.54
CA CYS A 162 -2.37 13.42 -8.88
C CYS A 162 -2.59 13.63 -10.38
N GLY A 163 -3.80 14.01 -10.78
CA GLY A 163 -4.15 14.25 -12.18
C GLY A 163 -4.46 12.99 -13.01
N GLY A 164 -4.67 11.84 -12.38
CA GLY A 164 -5.00 10.60 -13.06
C GLY A 164 -5.74 9.59 -12.20
N ILE A 165 -6.08 8.47 -12.82
CA ILE A 165 -6.71 7.31 -12.16
C ILE A 165 -5.95 6.04 -12.51
N GLY A 166 -6.08 5.01 -11.70
CA GLY A 166 -5.50 3.71 -11.95
C GLY A 166 -5.99 3.10 -13.25
N ARG A 167 -5.12 2.31 -13.89
CA ARG A 167 -5.49 1.56 -15.09
C ARG A 167 -6.39 0.40 -14.73
N THR A 168 -7.27 0.02 -15.65
CA THR A 168 -8.24 -1.07 -15.48
C THR A 168 -8.20 -2.10 -16.60
N ASP A 169 -7.17 -2.06 -17.42
CA ASP A 169 -6.96 -2.94 -18.57
C ASP A 169 -6.09 -4.17 -18.24
N LEU A 170 -5.59 -4.26 -17.00
CA LEU A 170 -4.91 -5.44 -16.49
C LEU A 170 -5.94 -6.51 -16.05
N PRO A 171 -5.53 -7.79 -15.95
CA PRO A 171 -6.38 -8.83 -15.39
C PRO A 171 -6.93 -8.42 -14.03
N GLY A 172 -8.24 -8.59 -13.82
CA GLY A 172 -8.92 -8.17 -12.58
C GLY A 172 -9.37 -6.71 -12.55
N GLY A 173 -8.96 -5.88 -13.54
CA GLY A 173 -9.39 -4.49 -13.64
C GLY A 173 -10.85 -4.36 -14.07
N ASP A 174 -11.55 -3.36 -13.50
CA ASP A 174 -12.95 -3.00 -13.80
C ASP A 174 -13.12 -1.48 -13.72
N GLY A 175 -13.28 -0.83 -14.88
CA GLY A 175 -13.41 0.62 -14.97
C GLY A 175 -14.71 1.15 -14.34
N LYS A 176 -15.78 0.34 -14.30
CA LYS A 176 -17.04 0.73 -13.65
C LYS A 176 -16.86 0.71 -12.12
N ALA A 177 -16.26 -0.34 -11.59
CA ALA A 177 -15.95 -0.44 -10.18
C ALA A 177 -14.98 0.66 -9.74
N LEU A 178 -13.94 0.96 -10.53
CA LEU A 178 -13.01 2.05 -10.24
C LEU A 178 -13.72 3.41 -10.14
N LYS A 179 -14.60 3.69 -11.08
CA LYS A 179 -15.40 4.93 -11.06
C LYS A 179 -16.22 5.04 -9.78
N GLN A 180 -16.91 3.98 -9.37
CA GLN A 180 -17.70 3.95 -8.12
C GLN A 180 -16.81 4.14 -6.88
N SER A 181 -15.63 3.52 -6.87
CA SER A 181 -14.66 3.69 -5.80
C SER A 181 -14.19 5.15 -5.68
N ILE A 182 -13.89 5.80 -6.80
CA ILE A 182 -13.48 7.22 -6.83
C ILE A 182 -14.63 8.13 -6.36
N GLU A 183 -15.87 7.91 -6.84
CA GLU A 183 -17.04 8.68 -6.42
C GLU A 183 -17.23 8.60 -4.90
N ARG A 184 -17.08 7.40 -4.33
CA ARG A 184 -17.13 7.20 -2.88
C ARG A 184 -16.01 7.92 -2.13
N LEU A 185 -14.78 7.86 -2.62
CA LEU A 185 -13.63 8.56 -2.01
C LEU A 185 -13.79 10.09 -2.08
N ALA A 186 -14.45 10.61 -3.12
CA ALA A 186 -14.70 12.05 -3.27
C ALA A 186 -15.66 12.63 -2.21
N GLU A 187 -16.41 11.79 -1.49
CA GLU A 187 -17.27 12.21 -0.37
C GLU A 187 -16.50 12.47 0.93
N LEU A 188 -15.22 12.05 0.99
CA LEU A 188 -14.39 12.21 2.18
C LEU A 188 -13.82 13.63 2.30
N ASP A 189 -13.64 14.09 3.52
CA ASP A 189 -12.95 15.37 3.81
C ASP A 189 -11.43 15.16 3.78
N VAL A 190 -10.86 15.22 2.57
CA VAL A 190 -9.43 14.95 2.30
C VAL A 190 -8.68 16.25 2.11
N GLU A 191 -7.57 16.40 2.81
CA GLU A 191 -6.60 17.49 2.62
C GLU A 191 -5.31 17.02 1.93
N TYR A 192 -4.90 15.78 2.22
CA TYR A 192 -3.68 15.17 1.68
C TYR A 192 -4.00 13.86 0.98
N LEU A 193 -3.66 13.79 -0.30
CA LEU A 193 -3.75 12.56 -1.10
C LEU A 193 -2.37 11.94 -1.22
N LEU A 194 -2.25 10.67 -0.86
CA LEU A 194 -1.04 9.86 -0.90
C LEU A 194 -1.25 8.68 -1.87
N PRO A 195 -0.94 8.85 -3.17
CA PRO A 195 -1.18 7.83 -4.19
C PRO A 195 -0.06 6.80 -4.26
N GLY A 196 -0.31 5.64 -4.89
CA GLY A 196 0.72 4.64 -5.16
C GLY A 196 1.81 5.14 -6.10
N HIS A 197 1.46 6.01 -7.06
CA HIS A 197 2.41 6.61 -7.99
C HIS A 197 2.15 8.10 -8.20
N SER A 198 3.22 8.85 -8.48
CA SER A 198 3.12 10.23 -8.96
C SER A 198 4.32 10.58 -9.83
N THR A 199 4.13 11.55 -10.71
CA THR A 199 5.21 12.09 -11.55
C THR A 199 5.95 13.25 -10.89
N GLU A 200 5.44 13.76 -9.77
CA GLU A 200 5.97 14.92 -9.07
C GLU A 200 6.45 14.52 -7.66
N ARG A 201 7.53 15.16 -7.21
CA ARG A 201 8.10 14.98 -5.87
C ARG A 201 7.26 15.59 -4.74
N GLU A 202 6.19 16.31 -5.08
CA GLU A 202 5.33 16.97 -4.10
C GLU A 202 4.00 16.22 -3.92
N ILE A 203 3.88 15.56 -2.77
CA ILE A 203 2.69 14.83 -2.33
C ILE A 203 1.77 15.78 -1.53
N LEU A 204 1.46 16.95 -2.08
CA LEU A 204 0.59 17.93 -1.43
C LEU A 204 -0.56 18.31 -2.34
N PHE A 205 -1.67 17.58 -2.24
CA PHE A 205 -2.95 18.04 -2.79
C PHE A 205 -3.86 18.49 -1.66
N ARG A 206 -4.11 19.78 -1.62
CA ARG A 206 -5.20 20.34 -0.86
C ARG A 206 -6.46 20.28 -1.71
N ALA A 207 -7.30 19.26 -1.50
CA ALA A 207 -8.63 19.27 -2.04
C ALA A 207 -9.36 20.48 -1.45
N ARG A 208 -9.63 21.52 -2.25
CA ARG A 208 -10.51 22.60 -1.81
C ARG A 208 -11.93 22.05 -1.84
N SER A 209 -12.53 21.87 -0.66
CA SER A 209 -13.97 21.77 -0.54
C SER A 209 -14.61 23.03 -1.17
N ARG A 210 -15.54 22.80 -2.11
CA ARG A 210 -16.46 23.85 -2.57
C ARG A 210 -17.52 24.14 -1.52
#